data_1f73f38c535f399a3653f73eaec30c88
#
_entry.id   1f73f38c535f399a3653f73eaec30c88
#
_cell.length_a   1.000
_cell.length_b   1.000
_cell.length_c   1.000
_cell.angle_alpha   90.00
_cell.angle_beta   90.00
_cell.angle_gamma   90.00
#
_symmetry.space_group_name_H-M   'P 1'
#
loop_
_entity.id
_entity.type
_entity.pdbx_description
1 polymer ?
#
loop_
_entity_poly.entity_id
_entity_poly.type
_entity_poly.pdbx_seq_one_letter_code
_entity_poly.pdbx_strand_id
1 'polypeptide(L)'
;MSTNQQATIFATESIASSQDAALLDSLGVPANLRSFEPSYASAMARATHISPAQYARTRNALDGGVTGLSPYLTHGIISLPQVARTVAARHKLGYDDKLVFELGWRAFFHHVWASTPQPSAILADMRPANVWRGAYANALPADITQGRTGVKAIDATVRQLYATGYLHNHARMWLASYCVHLRKVHWRAGADWLYSHLLDGDLPSNHLSWQWVAASFSSKPYLFNASNVAKFAPESAWKAWASQKSAIDLSYEQLDAVARLQGDVGPEPGARAGVIQPAVYSAEDLLNLDDFKAFGNLHTAQEAMVNIAQKMSSSTPNCAIELVHPWALSERSTALADARQGDGNAQSQQLRIGIIHAPAHQQWPWSLQRWQFVLARMRAVCDVVFIGDAAQLAQCTAWPGKQRVAAQSTLFDSYAAVLPNLATLSPAPALFASPGSLCTSFSKFYERVQRAQPDFSRLLA
;
A
#
# COMPACT_ATOMS: atom_id res chain seq x y z
N MET A 1 -18.46 -35.22 -12.82
CA MET A 1 -18.58 -33.86 -13.39
C MET A 1 -18.13 -32.86 -12.33
N SER A 2 -17.27 -31.98 -12.62
CA SER A 2 -16.77 -30.87 -11.79
C SER A 2 -15.45 -31.09 -11.04
N THR A 3 -14.35 -31.30 -11.75
CA THR A 3 -12.98 -31.21 -11.20
C THR A 3 -12.08 -30.27 -12.02
N ASN A 4 -12.61 -29.54 -13.01
CA ASN A 4 -11.80 -28.75 -13.92
C ASN A 4 -12.02 -27.22 -13.83
N GLN A 5 -12.84 -26.72 -12.88
CA GLN A 5 -13.04 -25.27 -12.71
C GLN A 5 -12.21 -24.66 -11.58
N GLN A 6 -11.62 -25.44 -10.68
CA GLN A 6 -10.88 -24.95 -9.51
C GLN A 6 -9.40 -24.64 -9.77
N ALA A 7 -8.81 -25.10 -10.86
CA ALA A 7 -7.40 -24.87 -11.17
C ALA A 7 -7.08 -23.49 -11.78
N THR A 8 -8.09 -22.67 -12.04
CA THR A 8 -7.94 -21.44 -12.86
C THR A 8 -7.78 -20.15 -12.05
N ILE A 9 -7.91 -20.19 -10.73
CA ILE A 9 -7.89 -18.97 -9.88
C ILE A 9 -6.47 -18.42 -9.67
N PHE A 10 -5.45 -19.22 -9.89
CA PHE A 10 -4.03 -18.84 -9.67
C PHE A 10 -3.16 -18.84 -10.92
N ALA A 11 -3.73 -19.10 -12.09
CA ALA A 11 -3.03 -18.76 -13.32
C ALA A 11 -2.84 -17.25 -13.36
N THR A 12 -1.65 -16.80 -13.70
CA THR A 12 -1.19 -15.42 -13.82
C THR A 12 -1.97 -14.58 -14.86
N GLU A 13 -3.09 -15.05 -15.32
CA GLU A 13 -4.06 -14.23 -16.04
C GLU A 13 -4.91 -13.48 -15.00
N SER A 14 -4.74 -12.17 -14.98
CA SER A 14 -5.54 -11.20 -14.26
C SER A 14 -7.03 -11.57 -14.41
N ILE A 15 -7.63 -12.11 -13.33
CA ILE A 15 -9.07 -12.39 -13.30
C ILE A 15 -9.81 -11.07 -13.05
N ALA A 16 -9.70 -10.12 -13.96
CA ALA A 16 -10.79 -9.22 -14.18
C ALA A 16 -11.84 -10.06 -14.94
N SER A 17 -12.95 -10.35 -14.30
CA SER A 17 -14.09 -10.96 -14.99
C SER A 17 -14.42 -10.08 -16.21
N SER A 18 -15.09 -10.62 -17.23
CA SER A 18 -15.54 -9.79 -18.35
C SER A 18 -16.40 -8.60 -17.87
N GLN A 19 -17.05 -8.73 -16.73
CA GLN A 19 -17.83 -7.68 -16.07
C GLN A 19 -16.92 -6.58 -15.47
N ASP A 20 -15.79 -6.95 -14.86
CA ASP A 20 -14.82 -5.98 -14.34
C ASP A 20 -14.15 -5.22 -15.47
N ALA A 21 -13.81 -5.87 -16.59
CA ALA A 21 -13.26 -5.21 -17.75
C ALA A 21 -14.23 -4.16 -18.32
N ALA A 22 -15.50 -4.51 -18.50
CA ALA A 22 -16.53 -3.58 -18.97
C ALA A 22 -16.77 -2.42 -17.99
N LEU A 23 -16.74 -2.69 -16.67
CA LEU A 23 -16.80 -1.66 -15.64
C LEU A 23 -15.62 -0.70 -15.77
N LEU A 24 -14.39 -1.20 -15.82
CA LEU A 24 -13.18 -0.37 -15.87
C LEU A 24 -13.11 0.45 -17.16
N ASP A 25 -13.61 -0.07 -18.29
CA ASP A 25 -13.78 0.69 -19.52
C ASP A 25 -14.79 1.83 -19.32
N SER A 26 -15.93 1.54 -18.70
CA SER A 26 -16.98 2.55 -18.43
C SER A 26 -16.51 3.66 -17.50
N LEU A 27 -15.54 3.38 -16.64
CA LEU A 27 -14.91 4.33 -15.72
C LEU A 27 -13.71 5.06 -16.34
N GLY A 28 -13.26 4.67 -17.53
CA GLY A 28 -12.08 5.24 -18.18
C GLY A 28 -10.77 4.95 -17.45
N VAL A 29 -10.69 3.83 -16.74
CA VAL A 29 -9.47 3.45 -16.00
C VAL A 29 -8.37 3.07 -17.00
N PRO A 30 -7.18 3.71 -16.95
CA PRO A 30 -6.07 3.38 -17.84
C PRO A 30 -5.66 1.90 -17.72
N ALA A 31 -5.32 1.28 -18.84
CA ALA A 31 -4.98 -0.15 -18.89
C ALA A 31 -3.87 -0.54 -17.90
N ASN A 32 -2.86 0.30 -17.75
CA ASN A 32 -1.75 0.09 -16.80
C ASN A 32 -2.13 0.22 -15.32
N LEU A 33 -3.34 0.64 -14.99
CA LEU A 33 -3.85 0.76 -13.61
C LEU A 33 -4.96 -0.25 -13.29
N ARG A 34 -5.27 -1.16 -14.22
CA ARG A 34 -6.32 -2.18 -14.04
C ARG A 34 -5.81 -3.43 -13.34
N SER A 35 -4.53 -3.76 -13.54
CA SER A 35 -3.90 -4.92 -12.94
C SER A 35 -2.44 -4.66 -12.60
N PHE A 36 -1.95 -5.40 -11.61
CA PHE A 36 -0.58 -5.28 -11.12
C PHE A 36 0.03 -6.68 -11.00
N GLU A 37 0.93 -7.02 -11.89
CA GLU A 37 1.69 -8.27 -11.79
C GLU A 37 2.74 -8.14 -10.68
N PRO A 38 2.81 -9.05 -9.69
CA PRO A 38 3.68 -8.93 -8.53
C PRO A 38 5.14 -9.34 -8.85
N SER A 39 5.74 -8.71 -9.88
CA SER A 39 7.10 -9.00 -10.32
C SER A 39 8.00 -7.76 -10.31
N TYR A 40 9.31 -7.99 -10.11
CA TYR A 40 10.32 -6.94 -10.24
C TYR A 40 10.38 -6.39 -11.66
N ALA A 41 10.24 -7.27 -12.66
CA ALA A 41 10.23 -6.87 -14.07
C ALA A 41 9.10 -5.89 -14.39
N SER A 42 7.88 -6.17 -13.89
CA SER A 42 6.74 -5.27 -14.06
C SER A 42 6.95 -3.92 -13.35
N ALA A 43 7.52 -3.92 -12.14
CA ALA A 43 7.88 -2.70 -11.41
C ALA A 43 8.91 -1.86 -12.18
N MET A 44 9.97 -2.50 -12.69
CA MET A 44 11.02 -1.85 -13.46
C MET A 44 10.52 -1.32 -14.81
N ALA A 45 9.67 -2.08 -15.51
CA ALA A 45 9.04 -1.61 -16.74
C ALA A 45 8.25 -0.32 -16.50
N ARG A 46 7.45 -0.25 -15.43
CA ARG A 46 6.73 0.98 -15.05
C ARG A 46 7.70 2.12 -14.74
N ALA A 47 8.75 1.88 -13.93
CA ALA A 47 9.74 2.91 -13.57
C ALA A 47 10.46 3.46 -14.81
N THR A 48 10.79 2.59 -15.76
CA THR A 48 11.48 2.94 -17.01
C THR A 48 10.63 3.83 -17.93
N HIS A 49 9.29 3.67 -17.90
CA HIS A 49 8.37 4.47 -18.74
C HIS A 49 7.95 5.79 -18.10
N ILE A 50 8.43 6.15 -16.91
CA ILE A 50 8.10 7.43 -16.29
C ILE A 50 8.70 8.59 -17.08
N SER A 51 7.83 9.54 -17.45
CA SER A 51 8.20 10.86 -17.94
C SER A 51 7.90 11.90 -16.86
N PRO A 52 8.91 12.51 -16.18
CA PRO A 52 8.69 13.52 -15.14
C PRO A 52 7.88 14.72 -15.66
N ALA A 53 8.09 15.14 -16.89
CA ALA A 53 7.36 16.25 -17.50
C ALA A 53 5.88 15.92 -17.74
N GLN A 54 5.55 14.72 -18.23
CA GLN A 54 4.17 14.26 -18.38
C GLN A 54 3.50 14.11 -17.01
N TYR A 55 4.19 13.46 -16.08
CA TYR A 55 3.73 13.32 -14.70
C TYR A 55 3.37 14.66 -14.08
N ALA A 56 4.25 15.66 -14.18
CA ALA A 56 4.02 17.00 -13.65
C ALA A 56 2.76 17.67 -14.21
N ARG A 57 2.50 17.49 -15.51
CA ARG A 57 1.34 18.10 -16.18
C ARG A 57 0.02 17.40 -15.91
N THR A 58 0.02 16.06 -15.85
CA THR A 58 -1.23 15.27 -15.94
C THR A 58 -1.52 14.43 -14.69
N ARG A 59 -0.62 14.36 -13.71
CA ARG A 59 -0.78 13.50 -12.53
C ARG A 59 -2.06 13.70 -11.72
N ASN A 60 -2.75 14.82 -11.91
CA ASN A 60 -4.00 15.11 -11.22
C ASN A 60 -5.24 14.57 -11.93
N ALA A 61 -5.18 14.32 -13.24
CA ALA A 61 -6.27 13.69 -13.98
C ALA A 61 -6.32 12.19 -13.68
N LEU A 62 -7.52 11.62 -13.55
CA LEU A 62 -7.70 10.20 -13.21
C LEU A 62 -7.13 9.27 -14.29
N ASP A 63 -7.10 9.71 -15.55
CA ASP A 63 -6.48 9.06 -16.70
C ASP A 63 -5.09 9.62 -17.04
N GLY A 64 -4.51 10.42 -16.16
CA GLY A 64 -3.22 11.06 -16.35
C GLY A 64 -2.03 10.12 -16.20
N GLY A 65 -0.84 10.68 -16.42
CA GLY A 65 0.44 9.95 -16.43
C GLY A 65 0.95 9.62 -15.02
N VAL A 66 0.15 8.92 -14.19
CA VAL A 66 0.60 8.43 -12.88
C VAL A 66 1.47 7.18 -13.02
N THR A 67 2.35 6.97 -12.06
CA THR A 67 3.39 5.92 -12.15
C THR A 67 2.84 4.50 -11.96
N GLY A 68 1.78 4.33 -11.17
CA GLY A 68 1.29 3.01 -10.75
C GLY A 68 2.31 2.18 -9.97
N LEU A 69 3.30 2.81 -9.32
CA LEU A 69 4.38 2.12 -8.61
C LEU A 69 4.07 1.84 -7.14
N SER A 70 3.04 2.44 -6.56
CA SER A 70 2.78 2.34 -5.13
C SER A 70 2.59 0.91 -4.60
N PRO A 71 1.95 -0.06 -5.30
CA PRO A 71 1.91 -1.45 -4.84
C PRO A 71 3.31 -2.07 -4.72
N TYR A 72 4.18 -1.80 -5.67
CA TYR A 72 5.55 -2.33 -5.67
C TYR A 72 6.45 -1.68 -4.62
N LEU A 73 6.28 -0.38 -4.40
CA LEU A 73 6.99 0.37 -3.36
C LEU A 73 6.53 -0.04 -1.96
N THR A 74 5.22 -0.21 -1.77
CA THR A 74 4.66 -0.62 -0.47
C THR A 74 5.17 -1.98 -0.05
N HIS A 75 5.23 -2.92 -0.96
CA HIS A 75 5.70 -4.27 -0.68
C HIS A 75 7.21 -4.49 -0.87
N GLY A 76 7.98 -3.40 -1.08
CA GLY A 76 9.43 -3.48 -1.19
C GLY A 76 9.93 -4.30 -2.38
N ILE A 77 9.11 -4.49 -3.43
CA ILE A 77 9.52 -5.15 -4.68
C ILE A 77 10.54 -4.29 -5.39
N ILE A 78 10.34 -2.97 -5.35
CA ILE A 78 11.27 -1.93 -5.78
C ILE A 78 11.35 -0.84 -4.72
N SER A 79 12.49 -0.19 -4.58
CA SER A 79 12.71 0.88 -3.60
C SER A 79 12.67 2.28 -4.23
N LEU A 80 12.45 3.31 -3.39
CA LEU A 80 12.50 4.72 -3.85
C LEU A 80 13.84 5.07 -4.52
N PRO A 81 15.02 4.69 -3.98
CA PRO A 81 16.29 4.92 -4.67
C PRO A 81 16.38 4.25 -6.04
N GLN A 82 15.87 3.02 -6.19
CA GLN A 82 15.86 2.33 -7.49
C GLN A 82 14.98 3.07 -8.51
N VAL A 83 13.78 3.52 -8.10
CA VAL A 83 12.92 4.33 -8.99
C VAL A 83 13.63 5.61 -9.40
N ALA A 84 14.20 6.36 -8.45
CA ALA A 84 14.87 7.62 -8.72
C ALA A 84 16.07 7.41 -9.67
N ARG A 85 16.92 6.40 -9.46
CA ARG A 85 18.03 6.05 -10.34
C ARG A 85 17.55 5.64 -11.73
N THR A 86 16.52 4.84 -11.83
CA THR A 86 15.96 4.37 -13.13
C THR A 86 15.47 5.56 -13.97
N VAL A 87 14.78 6.51 -13.34
CA VAL A 87 14.30 7.71 -14.03
C VAL A 87 15.46 8.64 -14.37
N ALA A 88 16.41 8.83 -13.44
CA ALA A 88 17.57 9.71 -13.62
C ALA A 88 18.52 9.24 -14.74
N ALA A 89 18.52 7.96 -15.07
CA ALA A 89 19.29 7.43 -16.21
C ALA A 89 18.83 8.02 -17.57
N ARG A 90 17.64 8.62 -17.63
CA ARG A 90 17.05 9.19 -18.87
C ARG A 90 16.63 10.65 -18.72
N HIS A 91 16.44 11.13 -17.51
CA HIS A 91 15.92 12.46 -17.23
C HIS A 91 16.76 13.10 -16.13
N LYS A 92 17.07 14.37 -16.28
CA LYS A 92 17.66 15.13 -15.18
C LYS A 92 16.59 15.28 -14.09
N LEU A 93 16.90 14.81 -12.87
CA LEU A 93 16.06 14.94 -11.68
C LEU A 93 16.67 15.91 -10.68
N GLY A 94 15.80 16.62 -9.97
CA GLY A 94 16.16 17.52 -8.88
C GLY A 94 15.03 17.65 -7.86
N TYR A 95 15.27 18.36 -6.80
CA TYR A 95 14.24 18.59 -5.75
C TYR A 95 13.02 19.35 -6.25
N ASP A 96 13.14 20.14 -7.33
CA ASP A 96 12.03 20.90 -7.91
C ASP A 96 11.10 20.05 -8.80
N ASP A 97 11.53 18.83 -9.15
CA ASP A 97 10.70 17.93 -9.93
C ASP A 97 9.49 17.45 -9.14
N LYS A 98 8.31 17.51 -9.77
CA LYS A 98 7.07 17.04 -9.13
C LYS A 98 7.11 15.56 -8.78
N LEU A 99 7.78 14.74 -9.57
CA LEU A 99 7.96 13.32 -9.26
C LEU A 99 8.74 13.17 -7.93
N VAL A 100 9.88 13.84 -7.81
CA VAL A 100 10.74 13.81 -6.60
C VAL A 100 9.98 14.34 -5.38
N PHE A 101 9.23 15.43 -5.56
CA PHE A 101 8.38 16.02 -4.53
C PHE A 101 7.31 15.02 -4.02
N GLU A 102 6.65 14.26 -4.91
CA GLU A 102 5.65 13.27 -4.50
C GLU A 102 6.29 12.02 -3.86
N LEU A 103 7.50 11.61 -4.29
CA LEU A 103 8.28 10.59 -3.56
C LEU A 103 8.66 11.10 -2.15
N GLY A 104 8.90 12.40 -2.02
CA GLY A 104 9.13 13.07 -0.73
C GLY A 104 7.93 12.98 0.22
N TRP A 105 6.70 13.07 -0.28
CA TRP A 105 5.50 12.91 0.56
C TRP A 105 5.43 11.52 1.21
N ARG A 106 5.72 10.46 0.46
CA ARG A 106 5.80 9.10 1.05
C ARG A 106 6.88 9.04 2.14
N ALA A 107 8.06 9.55 1.85
CA ALA A 107 9.15 9.59 2.82
C ALA A 107 8.79 10.41 4.07
N PHE A 108 8.07 11.52 3.91
CA PHE A 108 7.57 12.34 5.02
C PHE A 108 6.59 11.57 5.92
N PHE A 109 5.61 10.89 5.35
CA PHE A 109 4.68 10.08 6.16
C PHE A 109 5.39 8.97 6.92
N HIS A 110 6.35 8.30 6.28
CA HIS A 110 7.20 7.31 6.94
C HIS A 110 8.08 7.94 8.03
N HIS A 111 8.62 9.15 7.79
CA HIS A 111 9.38 9.88 8.81
C HIS A 111 8.52 10.25 10.04
N VAL A 112 7.30 10.73 9.82
CA VAL A 112 6.36 11.04 10.92
C VAL A 112 6.08 9.78 11.73
N TRP A 113 5.79 8.67 11.06
CA TRP A 113 5.53 7.39 11.72
C TRP A 113 6.71 6.93 12.56
N ALA A 114 7.91 6.86 11.96
CA ALA A 114 9.13 6.43 12.64
C ALA A 114 9.56 7.33 13.80
N SER A 115 9.23 8.63 13.73
CA SER A 115 9.60 9.64 14.74
C SER A 115 8.58 9.77 15.86
N THR A 116 7.44 9.08 15.79
CA THR A 116 6.40 9.13 16.83
C THR A 116 6.67 8.03 17.86
N PRO A 117 6.86 8.38 19.15
CA PRO A 117 7.32 7.45 20.18
C PRO A 117 6.38 6.27 20.42
N GLN A 118 5.09 6.46 20.15
CA GLN A 118 4.07 5.42 20.21
C GLN A 118 3.32 5.41 18.91
N PRO A 119 3.50 4.40 18.06
CA PRO A 119 2.79 4.29 16.80
C PRO A 119 1.26 4.32 16.93
N SER A 120 0.72 3.82 18.04
CA SER A 120 -0.69 3.97 18.40
C SER A 120 -1.15 5.44 18.47
N ALA A 121 -0.25 6.38 18.73
CA ALA A 121 -0.59 7.81 18.74
C ALA A 121 -0.93 8.36 17.35
N ILE A 122 -0.38 7.77 16.27
CA ILE A 122 -0.75 8.14 14.88
C ILE A 122 -2.11 7.57 14.50
N LEU A 123 -2.54 6.53 15.17
CA LEU A 123 -3.87 5.93 15.00
C LEU A 123 -4.96 6.68 15.78
N ALA A 124 -4.58 7.69 16.56
CA ALA A 124 -5.45 8.72 17.14
C ALA A 124 -5.26 10.04 16.38
N ASP A 125 -6.08 11.04 16.67
CA ASP A 125 -5.93 12.37 16.06
C ASP A 125 -4.58 12.98 16.41
N MET A 126 -3.77 13.31 15.41
CA MET A 126 -2.49 14.00 15.59
C MET A 126 -2.67 15.38 16.23
N ARG A 127 -3.84 15.98 16.03
CA ARG A 127 -4.36 17.17 16.71
C ARG A 127 -5.88 17.17 16.63
N PRO A 128 -6.59 17.82 17.56
CA PRO A 128 -8.05 17.90 17.49
C PRO A 128 -8.51 18.48 16.14
N ALA A 129 -9.33 17.73 15.43
CA ALA A 129 -9.99 18.20 14.21
C ALA A 129 -11.11 19.15 14.61
N ASN A 130 -10.89 20.45 14.48
CA ASN A 130 -11.90 21.47 14.84
C ASN A 130 -12.80 21.83 13.65
N VAL A 131 -13.38 20.81 13.01
CA VAL A 131 -14.29 20.97 11.87
C VAL A 131 -15.73 20.70 12.29
N TRP A 132 -16.04 19.52 12.77
CA TRP A 132 -17.34 19.11 13.24
C TRP A 132 -17.35 18.97 14.77
N ARG A 133 -18.37 19.53 15.43
CA ARG A 133 -18.49 19.50 16.90
C ARG A 133 -19.40 18.38 17.43
N GLY A 134 -20.10 17.69 16.54
CA GLY A 134 -20.93 16.53 16.87
C GLY A 134 -20.11 15.23 16.87
N ALA A 135 -20.80 14.12 17.16
CA ALA A 135 -20.19 12.80 17.15
C ALA A 135 -19.99 12.30 15.72
N TYR A 136 -18.80 11.77 15.43
CA TYR A 136 -18.53 11.02 14.21
C TYR A 136 -18.95 9.54 14.38
N ALA A 137 -19.47 8.94 13.29
CA ALA A 137 -19.74 7.52 13.24
C ALA A 137 -18.44 6.71 13.22
N ASN A 138 -18.37 5.64 14.00
CA ASN A 138 -17.20 4.75 14.09
C ASN A 138 -17.17 3.64 13.04
N ALA A 139 -18.15 3.61 12.13
CA ALA A 139 -18.25 2.65 11.04
C ALA A 139 -18.74 3.34 9.77
N LEU A 140 -18.34 2.83 8.61
CA LEU A 140 -18.85 3.31 7.33
C LEU A 140 -20.29 2.84 7.13
N PRO A 141 -21.19 3.72 6.69
CA PRO A 141 -22.51 3.33 6.23
C PRO A 141 -22.46 2.38 5.03
N ALA A 142 -23.39 1.44 4.97
CA ALA A 142 -23.44 0.40 3.93
C ALA A 142 -23.59 0.98 2.50
N ASP A 143 -24.22 2.13 2.33
CA ASP A 143 -24.32 2.79 1.03
C ASP A 143 -22.95 3.25 0.50
N ILE A 144 -22.03 3.65 1.37
CA ILE A 144 -20.65 3.97 1.00
C ILE A 144 -19.90 2.69 0.59
N THR A 145 -19.86 1.68 1.47
CA THR A 145 -19.12 0.46 1.19
C THR A 145 -19.69 -0.35 0.02
N GLN A 146 -20.94 -0.13 -0.34
CA GLN A 146 -21.60 -0.75 -1.49
C GLN A 146 -21.57 0.10 -2.76
N GLY A 147 -20.97 1.30 -2.74
CA GLY A 147 -20.90 2.19 -3.90
C GLY A 147 -22.29 2.55 -4.44
N ARG A 148 -23.23 2.88 -3.55
CA ARG A 148 -24.62 3.28 -3.86
C ARG A 148 -25.05 4.54 -3.12
N THR A 149 -24.12 5.46 -2.90
CA THR A 149 -24.39 6.76 -2.26
C THR A 149 -25.26 7.68 -3.11
N GLY A 150 -25.33 7.43 -4.41
CA GLY A 150 -25.96 8.33 -5.41
C GLY A 150 -25.00 9.42 -5.90
N VAL A 151 -23.88 9.67 -5.22
CA VAL A 151 -22.81 10.55 -5.70
C VAL A 151 -21.91 9.73 -6.63
N LYS A 152 -22.07 9.91 -7.93
CA LYS A 152 -21.43 9.06 -8.95
C LYS A 152 -19.91 8.95 -8.79
N ALA A 153 -19.22 10.04 -8.45
CA ALA A 153 -17.76 10.02 -8.25
C ALA A 153 -17.36 9.10 -7.08
N ILE A 154 -18.16 9.05 -6.02
CA ILE A 154 -17.91 8.16 -4.87
C ILE A 154 -18.23 6.71 -5.24
N ASP A 155 -19.38 6.49 -5.87
CA ASP A 155 -19.80 5.14 -6.28
C ASP A 155 -18.82 4.53 -7.30
N ALA A 156 -18.34 5.31 -8.26
CA ALA A 156 -17.30 4.91 -9.22
C ALA A 156 -15.99 4.56 -8.52
N THR A 157 -15.58 5.38 -7.54
CA THR A 157 -14.37 5.16 -6.75
C THR A 157 -14.43 3.82 -5.99
N VAL A 158 -15.53 3.51 -5.32
CA VAL A 158 -15.70 2.26 -4.57
C VAL A 158 -15.69 1.05 -5.51
N ARG A 159 -16.39 1.14 -6.64
CA ARG A 159 -16.40 0.07 -7.65
C ARG A 159 -15.02 -0.20 -8.24
N GLN A 160 -14.28 0.87 -8.56
CA GLN A 160 -12.90 0.74 -9.04
C GLN A 160 -12.00 0.11 -7.97
N LEU A 161 -12.13 0.51 -6.69
CA LEU A 161 -11.37 -0.07 -5.58
C LEU A 161 -11.53 -1.58 -5.54
N TYR A 162 -12.75 -2.07 -5.60
CA TYR A 162 -13.02 -3.51 -5.51
C TYR A 162 -12.59 -4.29 -6.75
N ALA A 163 -12.68 -3.67 -7.93
CA ALA A 163 -12.24 -4.30 -9.17
C ALA A 163 -10.72 -4.38 -9.32
N THR A 164 -9.96 -3.42 -8.76
CA THR A 164 -8.51 -3.31 -9.05
C THR A 164 -7.62 -3.35 -7.82
N GLY A 165 -8.17 -3.17 -6.61
CA GLY A 165 -7.36 -2.89 -5.41
C GLY A 165 -6.55 -1.59 -5.48
N TYR A 166 -6.82 -0.71 -6.46
CA TYR A 166 -6.04 0.51 -6.69
C TYR A 166 -6.93 1.72 -6.99
N LEU A 167 -6.56 2.86 -6.44
CA LEU A 167 -7.20 4.14 -6.70
C LEU A 167 -6.17 5.21 -7.03
N HIS A 168 -6.51 6.06 -7.97
CA HIS A 168 -5.82 7.32 -8.18
C HIS A 168 -5.87 8.21 -6.92
N ASN A 169 -4.82 8.99 -6.64
CA ASN A 169 -4.76 9.80 -5.41
C ASN A 169 -5.96 10.75 -5.26
N HIS A 170 -6.44 11.41 -6.32
CA HIS A 170 -7.62 12.27 -6.25
C HIS A 170 -8.89 11.51 -5.82
N ALA A 171 -9.11 10.32 -6.34
CA ALA A 171 -10.25 9.49 -5.96
C ALA A 171 -10.19 9.11 -4.47
N ARG A 172 -9.00 8.81 -3.93
CA ARG A 172 -8.81 8.57 -2.48
C ARG A 172 -9.16 9.80 -1.65
N MET A 173 -8.72 10.98 -2.08
CA MET A 173 -8.99 12.24 -1.39
C MET A 173 -10.48 12.62 -1.44
N TRP A 174 -11.15 12.41 -2.58
CA TRP A 174 -12.59 12.63 -2.70
C TRP A 174 -13.37 11.69 -1.77
N LEU A 175 -13.03 10.41 -1.78
CA LEU A 175 -13.65 9.42 -0.91
C LEU A 175 -13.49 9.77 0.57
N ALA A 176 -12.27 10.11 1.00
CA ALA A 176 -12.00 10.50 2.38
C ALA A 176 -12.75 11.77 2.78
N SER A 177 -12.76 12.79 1.90
CA SER A 177 -13.47 14.04 2.14
C SER A 177 -14.98 13.83 2.25
N TYR A 178 -15.57 13.01 1.38
CA TYR A 178 -16.99 12.65 1.44
C TYR A 178 -17.32 11.94 2.75
N CYS A 179 -16.56 10.90 3.10
CA CYS A 179 -16.79 10.15 4.34
C CYS A 179 -16.72 11.04 5.58
N VAL A 180 -15.66 11.86 5.71
CA VAL A 180 -15.43 12.64 6.92
C VAL A 180 -16.32 13.87 7.00
N HIS A 181 -16.39 14.65 5.91
CA HIS A 181 -17.01 15.99 5.98
C HIS A 181 -18.49 16.00 5.67
N LEU A 182 -18.98 15.11 4.82
CA LEU A 182 -20.39 15.04 4.46
C LEU A 182 -21.13 13.95 5.24
N ARG A 183 -20.52 12.76 5.37
CA ARG A 183 -21.15 11.60 6.00
C ARG A 183 -20.77 11.42 7.47
N LYS A 184 -19.99 12.33 8.03
CA LYS A 184 -19.59 12.37 9.45
C LYS A 184 -19.06 11.03 9.97
N VAL A 185 -18.30 10.32 9.14
CA VAL A 185 -17.58 9.12 9.54
C VAL A 185 -16.22 9.51 10.10
N HIS A 186 -15.85 8.95 11.25
CA HIS A 186 -14.51 9.17 11.80
C HIS A 186 -13.44 8.70 10.80
N TRP A 187 -12.45 9.54 10.55
CA TRP A 187 -11.42 9.28 9.54
C TRP A 187 -10.78 7.90 9.70
N ARG A 188 -10.61 7.42 10.94
CA ARG A 188 -10.00 6.14 11.24
C ARG A 188 -10.78 4.97 10.65
N ALA A 189 -12.11 4.96 10.77
CA ALA A 189 -12.94 3.91 10.21
C ALA A 189 -12.80 3.82 8.68
N GLY A 190 -12.77 4.98 8.01
CA GLY A 190 -12.54 5.04 6.57
C GLY A 190 -11.12 4.63 6.16
N ALA A 191 -10.12 5.04 6.94
CA ALA A 191 -8.73 4.69 6.70
C ALA A 191 -8.47 3.18 6.86
N ASP A 192 -8.99 2.56 7.91
CA ASP A 192 -8.86 1.13 8.16
C ASP A 192 -9.51 0.29 7.05
N TRP A 193 -10.73 0.68 6.64
CA TRP A 193 -11.43 0.03 5.54
C TRP A 193 -10.67 0.17 4.20
N LEU A 194 -10.23 1.39 3.86
CA LEU A 194 -9.49 1.61 2.61
C LEU A 194 -8.16 0.84 2.61
N TYR A 195 -7.44 0.84 3.74
CA TYR A 195 -6.20 0.08 3.91
C TYR A 195 -6.37 -1.41 3.61
N SER A 196 -7.46 -2.00 4.06
CA SER A 196 -7.73 -3.44 3.88
C SER A 196 -7.95 -3.83 2.41
N HIS A 197 -8.51 -2.92 1.60
CA HIS A 197 -8.82 -3.18 0.19
C HIS A 197 -7.73 -2.74 -0.80
N LEU A 198 -6.81 -1.87 -0.39
CA LEU A 198 -5.76 -1.37 -1.28
C LEU A 198 -4.59 -2.36 -1.41
N LEU A 199 -4.16 -2.65 -2.65
CA LEU A 199 -2.89 -3.36 -2.93
C LEU A 199 -1.69 -2.61 -2.35
N ASP A 200 -1.74 -1.30 -2.39
CA ASP A 200 -0.69 -0.41 -1.87
C ASP A 200 -1.01 0.15 -0.48
N GLY A 201 -1.86 -0.53 0.29
CA GLY A 201 -2.18 -0.14 1.65
C GLY A 201 -0.90 -0.02 2.51
N ASP A 202 -0.55 1.21 2.88
CA ASP A 202 0.61 1.59 3.65
C ASP A 202 0.13 2.40 4.86
N LEU A 203 0.31 1.90 6.08
CA LEU A 203 -0.27 2.53 7.26
C LEU A 203 0.15 4.00 7.40
N PRO A 204 1.45 4.36 7.30
CA PRO A 204 1.86 5.75 7.38
C PRO A 204 1.17 6.63 6.35
N SER A 205 1.27 6.26 5.07
CA SER A 205 0.75 7.09 3.97
C SER A 205 -0.77 7.16 3.98
N ASN A 206 -1.46 6.03 4.21
CA ASN A 206 -2.92 5.99 4.18
C ASN A 206 -3.52 6.75 5.37
N HIS A 207 -3.11 6.43 6.60
CA HIS A 207 -3.74 7.00 7.80
C HIS A 207 -3.42 8.48 7.98
N LEU A 208 -2.18 8.90 7.71
CA LEU A 208 -1.83 10.32 7.79
C LEU A 208 -2.47 11.15 6.65
N SER A 209 -2.71 10.55 5.48
CA SER A 209 -3.46 11.21 4.40
C SER A 209 -4.94 11.41 4.77
N TRP A 210 -5.58 10.42 5.40
CA TRP A 210 -6.94 10.58 5.92
C TRP A 210 -7.02 11.65 6.99
N GLN A 211 -6.06 11.70 7.92
CA GLN A 211 -5.96 12.78 8.90
C GLN A 211 -5.71 14.14 8.25
N TRP A 212 -4.90 14.17 7.18
CA TRP A 212 -4.67 15.41 6.44
C TRP A 212 -5.98 15.93 5.82
N VAL A 213 -6.78 15.06 5.20
CA VAL A 213 -8.11 15.40 4.68
C VAL A 213 -9.05 15.85 5.80
N ALA A 214 -9.05 15.16 6.94
CA ALA A 214 -9.91 15.42 8.10
C ALA A 214 -9.54 16.69 8.89
N ALA A 215 -8.45 17.38 8.56
CA ALA A 215 -7.88 18.49 9.33
C ALA A 215 -7.36 18.10 10.73
N SER A 216 -7.09 16.83 11.01
CA SER A 216 -6.37 16.40 12.21
C SER A 216 -4.85 16.29 12.01
N PHE A 217 -4.37 16.41 10.75
CA PHE A 217 -2.95 16.53 10.41
C PHE A 217 -2.66 17.66 9.41
N SER A 218 -3.65 18.50 9.12
CA SER A 218 -3.54 19.73 8.32
C SER A 218 -4.21 20.90 9.02
N SER A 219 -4.00 22.12 8.56
CA SER A 219 -4.63 23.32 9.14
C SER A 219 -6.07 23.55 8.66
N LYS A 220 -6.46 22.92 7.55
CA LYS A 220 -7.77 23.09 6.91
C LYS A 220 -8.31 21.76 6.41
N PRO A 221 -9.63 21.55 6.41
CA PRO A 221 -10.24 20.39 5.77
C PRO A 221 -9.96 20.41 4.26
N TYR A 222 -9.76 19.24 3.68
CA TYR A 222 -9.78 19.11 2.24
C TYR A 222 -11.23 18.88 1.79
N LEU A 223 -11.74 19.76 0.95
CA LEU A 223 -13.07 19.68 0.36
C LEU A 223 -12.96 19.56 -1.16
N PHE A 224 -13.95 18.95 -1.78
CA PHE A 224 -14.05 18.85 -3.23
C PHE A 224 -15.51 18.98 -3.65
N ASN A 225 -15.78 19.39 -4.88
CA ASN A 225 -17.12 19.57 -5.42
C ASN A 225 -17.28 18.95 -6.81
N ALA A 226 -18.49 18.99 -7.36
CA ALA A 226 -18.78 18.46 -8.70
C ALA A 226 -17.91 19.09 -9.80
N SER A 227 -17.55 20.37 -9.69
CA SER A 227 -16.67 21.05 -10.63
C SER A 227 -15.22 20.53 -10.53
N ASN A 228 -14.75 20.19 -9.32
CA ASN A 228 -13.44 19.58 -9.12
C ASN A 228 -13.40 18.18 -9.74
N VAL A 229 -14.46 17.38 -9.58
CA VAL A 229 -14.59 16.08 -10.26
C VAL A 229 -14.57 16.28 -11.78
N ALA A 230 -15.34 17.22 -12.31
CA ALA A 230 -15.39 17.52 -13.74
C ALA A 230 -14.02 17.85 -14.35
N LYS A 231 -13.19 18.54 -13.56
CA LYS A 231 -11.83 18.94 -14.00
C LYS A 231 -10.86 17.77 -14.15
N PHE A 232 -11.01 16.72 -13.34
CA PHE A 232 -10.02 15.65 -13.23
C PHE A 232 -10.53 14.27 -13.66
N ALA A 233 -11.84 14.09 -13.86
CA ALA A 233 -12.40 12.86 -14.39
C ALA A 233 -12.04 12.67 -15.86
N PRO A 234 -11.92 11.42 -16.37
CA PRO A 234 -11.67 11.13 -17.76
C PRO A 234 -12.78 11.69 -18.65
N GLU A 235 -12.43 12.44 -19.67
CA GLU A 235 -13.42 13.00 -20.61
C GLU A 235 -14.23 11.90 -21.30
N SER A 236 -13.56 10.80 -21.70
CA SER A 236 -14.19 9.64 -22.32
C SER A 236 -15.19 8.91 -21.42
N ALA A 237 -15.06 9.03 -20.10
CA ALA A 237 -15.90 8.36 -19.09
C ALA A 237 -16.74 9.35 -18.26
N TRP A 238 -16.86 10.61 -18.71
CA TRP A 238 -17.52 11.67 -17.96
C TRP A 238 -18.86 11.26 -17.34
N LYS A 239 -19.72 10.52 -18.07
CA LYS A 239 -21.05 10.11 -17.59
C LYS A 239 -21.01 9.28 -16.31
N ALA A 240 -19.92 8.52 -16.10
CA ALA A 240 -19.75 7.69 -14.91
C ALA A 240 -19.35 8.51 -13.67
N TRP A 241 -18.67 9.64 -13.88
CA TRP A 241 -18.16 10.50 -12.80
C TRP A 241 -19.01 11.74 -12.53
N ALA A 242 -19.86 12.17 -13.49
CA ALA A 242 -20.64 13.37 -13.41
C ALA A 242 -21.52 13.41 -12.15
N SER A 243 -21.21 14.31 -11.22
CA SER A 243 -21.83 14.42 -9.89
C SER A 243 -22.59 15.73 -9.68
N GLN A 244 -23.04 16.37 -10.78
CA GLN A 244 -23.97 17.50 -10.70
C GLN A 244 -25.29 17.07 -10.10
N LYS A 245 -25.96 17.99 -9.40
CA LYS A 245 -27.22 17.77 -8.68
C LYS A 245 -27.11 16.74 -7.55
N SER A 246 -25.93 16.53 -6.98
CA SER A 246 -25.70 15.69 -5.81
C SER A 246 -25.20 16.51 -4.63
N ALA A 247 -25.05 15.89 -3.46
CA ALA A 247 -24.57 16.54 -2.23
C ALA A 247 -23.22 17.26 -2.36
N ILE A 248 -22.44 16.98 -3.41
CA ILE A 248 -21.18 17.68 -3.70
C ILE A 248 -21.30 18.76 -4.78
N ASP A 249 -22.50 19.02 -5.31
CA ASP A 249 -22.73 20.08 -6.30
C ASP A 249 -22.98 21.43 -5.62
N LEU A 250 -22.04 21.85 -4.83
CA LEU A 250 -22.07 23.02 -3.98
C LEU A 250 -20.80 23.87 -4.19
N SER A 251 -20.86 25.15 -3.78
CA SER A 251 -19.65 25.97 -3.68
C SER A 251 -18.76 25.49 -2.53
N TYR A 252 -17.49 25.89 -2.53
CA TYR A 252 -16.58 25.53 -1.43
C TYR A 252 -17.03 26.13 -0.08
N GLU A 253 -17.63 27.32 -0.08
CA GLU A 253 -18.19 27.95 1.11
C GLU A 253 -19.38 27.17 1.66
N GLN A 254 -20.26 26.68 0.78
CA GLN A 254 -21.38 25.83 1.17
C GLN A 254 -20.89 24.47 1.71
N LEU A 255 -19.90 23.86 1.05
CA LEU A 255 -19.29 22.61 1.55
C LEU A 255 -18.61 22.78 2.90
N ASP A 256 -17.91 23.91 3.15
CA ASP A 256 -17.33 24.20 4.46
C ASP A 256 -18.41 24.37 5.53
N ALA A 257 -19.53 25.01 5.18
CA ALA A 257 -20.69 25.11 6.07
C ALA A 257 -21.29 23.72 6.38
N VAL A 258 -21.48 22.85 5.37
CA VAL A 258 -21.92 21.46 5.56
C VAL A 258 -20.94 20.72 6.46
N ALA A 259 -19.63 20.83 6.20
CA ALA A 259 -18.60 20.16 6.99
C ALA A 259 -18.64 20.54 8.48
N ARG A 260 -18.97 21.81 8.81
CA ARG A 260 -18.91 22.36 10.16
C ARG A 260 -20.24 22.34 10.90
N LEU A 261 -21.35 22.54 10.20
CA LEU A 261 -22.63 22.89 10.82
C LEU A 261 -23.73 21.83 10.63
N GLN A 262 -23.61 20.97 9.64
CA GLN A 262 -24.62 19.96 9.33
C GLN A 262 -24.20 18.57 9.78
N GLY A 263 -25.18 17.74 10.15
CA GLY A 263 -24.98 16.31 10.40
C GLY A 263 -24.71 15.50 9.12
N ASP A 264 -24.85 14.18 9.20
CA ASP A 264 -24.76 13.29 8.05
C ASP A 264 -25.82 13.65 7.00
N VAL A 265 -25.37 13.92 5.76
CA VAL A 265 -26.27 14.27 4.65
C VAL A 265 -27.03 13.05 4.10
N GLY A 266 -26.65 11.84 4.50
CA GLY A 266 -27.25 10.60 4.00
C GLY A 266 -26.92 10.28 2.53
N PRO A 267 -27.47 9.18 1.99
CA PRO A 267 -27.39 8.86 0.58
C PRO A 267 -28.38 9.70 -0.24
N GLU A 268 -28.05 9.91 -1.53
CA GLU A 268 -28.96 10.56 -2.47
C GLU A 268 -30.20 9.69 -2.73
N PRO A 269 -31.40 10.30 -2.87
CA PRO A 269 -32.60 9.58 -3.27
C PRO A 269 -32.42 8.87 -4.62
N GLY A 270 -32.95 7.63 -4.73
CA GLY A 270 -32.88 6.85 -5.98
C GLY A 270 -31.51 6.26 -6.31
N ALA A 271 -30.67 6.07 -5.31
CA ALA A 271 -29.39 5.40 -5.46
C ALA A 271 -29.52 4.03 -6.18
N ARG A 272 -28.56 3.73 -7.07
CA ARG A 272 -28.54 2.50 -7.88
C ARG A 272 -28.28 1.26 -7.02
N ALA A 273 -28.44 0.08 -7.63
CA ALA A 273 -27.98 -1.16 -7.03
C ALA A 273 -26.50 -1.06 -6.66
N GLY A 274 -26.18 -1.45 -5.43
CA GLY A 274 -24.82 -1.46 -4.91
C GLY A 274 -24.01 -2.64 -5.43
N VAL A 275 -22.73 -2.64 -5.10
CA VAL A 275 -21.82 -3.77 -5.27
C VAL A 275 -21.65 -4.50 -3.93
N ILE A 276 -21.30 -5.77 -3.99
CA ILE A 276 -20.96 -6.54 -2.79
C ILE A 276 -19.55 -6.09 -2.36
N GLN A 277 -19.43 -5.69 -1.10
CA GLN A 277 -18.11 -5.44 -0.52
C GLN A 277 -17.34 -6.76 -0.45
N PRO A 278 -16.13 -6.86 -1.03
CA PRO A 278 -15.30 -8.04 -0.88
C PRO A 278 -14.96 -8.31 0.58
N ALA A 279 -14.91 -9.59 0.95
CA ALA A 279 -14.44 -9.99 2.26
C ALA A 279 -12.96 -9.66 2.45
N VAL A 280 -12.58 -9.42 3.69
CA VAL A 280 -11.18 -9.29 4.11
C VAL A 280 -10.82 -10.47 5.01
N TYR A 281 -9.57 -10.89 4.95
CA TYR A 281 -9.09 -12.12 5.56
C TYR A 281 -7.89 -11.85 6.45
N SER A 282 -7.85 -12.45 7.62
CA SER A 282 -6.63 -12.57 8.42
C SER A 282 -5.67 -13.57 7.76
N ALA A 283 -4.45 -13.64 8.26
CA ALA A 283 -3.50 -14.64 7.77
C ALA A 283 -3.93 -16.09 8.10
N GLU A 284 -4.60 -16.27 9.21
CA GLU A 284 -5.11 -17.60 9.63
C GLU A 284 -6.29 -18.06 8.77
N ASP A 285 -7.15 -17.13 8.35
CA ASP A 285 -8.26 -17.46 7.43
C ASP A 285 -7.75 -18.07 6.13
N LEU A 286 -6.56 -17.64 5.65
CA LEU A 286 -5.97 -18.15 4.42
C LEU A 286 -5.65 -19.64 4.50
N LEU A 287 -5.22 -20.15 5.65
CA LEU A 287 -4.91 -21.57 5.84
C LEU A 287 -6.16 -22.45 5.71
N ASN A 288 -7.35 -21.87 5.88
CA ASN A 288 -8.64 -22.55 5.77
C ASN A 288 -9.26 -22.47 4.37
N LEU A 289 -8.75 -21.62 3.49
CA LEU A 289 -9.23 -21.50 2.11
C LEU A 289 -8.58 -22.57 1.25
N ASP A 290 -9.38 -23.44 0.64
CA ASP A 290 -8.89 -24.54 -0.22
C ASP A 290 -8.03 -24.04 -1.37
N ASP A 291 -8.35 -22.88 -1.91
CA ASP A 291 -7.58 -22.21 -2.96
C ASP A 291 -6.15 -21.86 -2.52
N PHE A 292 -5.93 -21.52 -1.25
CA PHE A 292 -4.61 -21.18 -0.73
C PHE A 292 -3.76 -22.39 -0.35
N LYS A 293 -4.36 -23.52 -0.04
CA LYS A 293 -3.65 -24.80 0.12
C LYS A 293 -2.95 -25.22 -1.17
N ALA A 294 -3.51 -24.85 -2.33
CA ALA A 294 -2.90 -25.06 -3.64
C ALA A 294 -1.66 -24.15 -3.92
N PHE A 295 -1.38 -23.13 -3.11
CA PHE A 295 -0.18 -22.30 -3.24
C PHE A 295 1.13 -23.05 -2.97
N GLY A 296 1.07 -24.27 -2.48
CA GLY A 296 2.19 -25.21 -2.45
C GLY A 296 3.38 -24.87 -1.55
N ASN A 297 3.53 -23.61 -1.11
CA ASN A 297 4.61 -23.13 -0.24
C ASN A 297 4.12 -22.42 1.02
N LEU A 298 2.79 -22.34 1.23
CA LEU A 298 2.20 -21.84 2.47
C LEU A 298 2.17 -22.97 3.48
N HIS A 299 2.84 -22.78 4.60
CA HIS A 299 2.96 -23.78 5.61
C HIS A 299 2.53 -23.24 6.97
N THR A 300 1.81 -24.08 7.72
CA THR A 300 1.70 -23.90 9.17
C THR A 300 3.10 -23.90 9.79
N ALA A 301 3.22 -23.39 11.01
CA ALA A 301 4.50 -23.40 11.73
C ALA A 301 5.18 -24.78 11.71
N GLN A 302 4.42 -25.84 11.96
CA GLN A 302 4.94 -27.20 12.04
C GLN A 302 5.42 -27.74 10.69
N GLU A 303 4.66 -27.52 9.63
CA GLU A 303 5.05 -27.90 8.26
C GLU A 303 6.26 -27.11 7.77
N ALA A 304 6.30 -25.79 8.06
CA ALA A 304 7.44 -24.96 7.72
C ALA A 304 8.73 -25.43 8.41
N MET A 305 8.66 -25.79 9.71
CA MET A 305 9.80 -26.34 10.45
C MET A 305 10.36 -27.59 9.78
N VAL A 306 9.52 -28.53 9.38
CA VAL A 306 9.94 -29.76 8.69
C VAL A 306 10.62 -29.42 7.35
N ASN A 307 10.02 -28.57 6.55
CA ASN A 307 10.55 -28.17 5.24
C ASN A 307 11.87 -27.40 5.34
N ILE A 308 11.97 -26.49 6.30
CA ILE A 308 13.20 -25.75 6.58
C ILE A 308 14.29 -26.72 7.03
N ALA A 309 13.99 -27.65 7.97
CA ALA A 309 14.94 -28.65 8.44
C ALA A 309 15.47 -29.55 7.31
N GLN A 310 14.60 -29.99 6.41
CA GLN A 310 15.01 -30.78 5.23
C GLN A 310 15.94 -29.98 4.29
N LYS A 311 15.59 -28.74 3.99
CA LYS A 311 16.42 -27.87 3.15
C LYS A 311 17.78 -27.56 3.77
N MET A 312 17.84 -27.44 5.09
CA MET A 312 19.10 -27.21 5.80
C MET A 312 19.97 -28.47 5.91
N SER A 313 19.36 -29.64 6.09
CA SER A 313 20.13 -30.92 6.13
C SER A 313 20.84 -31.21 4.81
N SER A 314 20.30 -30.67 3.70
CA SER A 314 20.91 -30.77 2.37
C SER A 314 21.87 -29.60 2.05
N SER A 315 22.05 -28.66 2.97
CA SER A 315 22.85 -27.44 2.78
C SER A 315 24.19 -27.52 3.46
N THR A 316 25.13 -26.67 3.03
CA THR A 316 26.47 -26.56 3.66
C THR A 316 26.37 -26.01 5.08
N PRO A 317 27.32 -26.29 5.98
CA PRO A 317 27.33 -25.87 7.39
C PRO A 317 27.21 -24.36 7.64
N ASN A 318 27.35 -23.51 6.61
CA ASN A 318 27.32 -22.05 6.67
C ASN A 318 26.14 -21.42 5.91
N CYS A 319 24.98 -22.07 5.84
CA CYS A 319 23.81 -21.52 5.22
C CYS A 319 23.37 -20.23 5.96
N ALA A 320 23.23 -19.11 5.24
CA ALA A 320 22.67 -17.88 5.77
C ALA A 320 21.14 -17.89 5.60
N ILE A 321 20.42 -17.38 6.60
CA ILE A 321 18.96 -17.26 6.55
C ILE A 321 18.59 -15.80 6.37
N GLU A 322 17.71 -15.50 5.41
CA GLU A 322 17.05 -14.21 5.26
C GLU A 322 15.55 -14.36 5.54
N LEU A 323 15.06 -13.62 6.54
CA LEU A 323 13.63 -13.50 6.81
C LEU A 323 13.03 -12.40 5.94
N VAL A 324 12.02 -12.74 5.18
CA VAL A 324 11.34 -11.86 4.22
C VAL A 324 9.91 -11.63 4.66
N HIS A 325 9.56 -10.40 5.01
CA HIS A 325 8.20 -10.02 5.39
C HIS A 325 7.46 -9.31 4.24
N PRO A 326 6.12 -9.11 4.31
CA PRO A 326 5.32 -8.55 3.22
C PRO A 326 5.71 -7.16 2.70
N TRP A 327 6.59 -6.44 3.37
CA TRP A 327 7.10 -5.13 2.96
C TRP A 327 8.58 -5.15 2.54
N ALA A 328 9.17 -6.34 2.31
CA ALA A 328 10.58 -6.53 1.91
C ALA A 328 10.70 -7.58 0.80
N LEU A 329 9.83 -7.53 -0.21
CA LEU A 329 9.70 -8.52 -1.28
C LEU A 329 10.63 -8.25 -2.47
N SER A 330 11.84 -7.73 -2.23
CA SER A 330 12.87 -7.49 -3.26
C SER A 330 13.37 -8.78 -3.88
N GLU A 331 14.05 -8.67 -5.04
CA GLU A 331 14.82 -9.78 -5.61
C GLU A 331 15.89 -10.28 -4.63
N ARG A 332 16.34 -11.51 -4.81
CA ARG A 332 17.52 -12.02 -4.08
C ARG A 332 18.71 -11.12 -4.41
N SER A 333 19.36 -10.61 -3.37
CA SER A 333 20.54 -9.77 -3.57
C SER A 333 21.73 -10.60 -4.02
N THR A 334 22.24 -10.33 -5.22
CA THR A 334 23.53 -10.83 -5.67
C THR A 334 24.69 -10.21 -4.89
N ALA A 335 24.50 -9.00 -4.34
CA ALA A 335 25.54 -8.27 -3.60
C ALA A 335 25.99 -8.95 -2.28
N LEU A 336 25.12 -9.73 -1.63
CA LEU A 336 25.53 -10.56 -0.49
C LEU A 336 26.34 -11.78 -0.92
N ALA A 337 26.23 -12.21 -2.18
CA ALA A 337 27.10 -13.21 -2.78
C ALA A 337 28.46 -12.61 -3.14
N ASP A 338 28.49 -11.37 -3.65
CA ASP A 338 29.69 -10.67 -4.10
C ASP A 338 30.59 -10.19 -2.95
N ALA A 339 30.01 -9.78 -1.82
CA ALA A 339 30.76 -9.36 -0.63
C ALA A 339 31.54 -10.49 0.05
N ARG A 340 31.43 -11.74 -0.44
CA ARG A 340 32.09 -12.95 0.09
C ARG A 340 33.05 -13.62 -0.88
N GLN A 341 33.32 -13.01 -2.03
CA GLN A 341 34.35 -13.49 -2.95
C GLN A 341 35.80 -13.37 -2.42
N GLY A 342 35.98 -12.87 -1.18
CA GLY A 342 37.27 -12.78 -0.53
C GLY A 342 37.84 -14.13 -0.02
N ASP A 343 37.01 -15.14 0.24
CA ASP A 343 37.46 -16.48 0.66
C ASP A 343 37.03 -17.50 -0.41
N GLY A 344 37.94 -17.75 -1.33
CA GLY A 344 37.74 -18.62 -2.49
C GLY A 344 37.49 -20.08 -2.16
N ASN A 345 36.35 -20.45 -1.66
CA ASN A 345 35.70 -21.76 -1.84
C ASN A 345 34.48 -21.88 -0.94
N ALA A 346 33.34 -21.72 -1.49
CA ALA A 346 32.01 -22.28 -1.19
C ALA A 346 30.94 -21.27 -1.51
N GLN A 347 30.11 -21.56 -2.49
CA GLN A 347 28.79 -20.92 -2.65
C GLN A 347 28.02 -21.11 -1.34
N SER A 348 28.03 -20.09 -0.46
CA SER A 348 27.24 -20.12 0.75
C SER A 348 25.76 -20.05 0.35
N GLN A 349 25.05 -21.14 0.51
CA GLN A 349 23.66 -21.28 0.22
C GLN A 349 22.86 -20.33 1.12
N GLN A 350 21.99 -19.51 0.55
CA GLN A 350 21.11 -18.61 1.28
C GLN A 350 19.68 -19.15 1.23
N LEU A 351 19.11 -19.38 2.40
CA LEU A 351 17.70 -19.77 2.55
C LEU A 351 16.85 -18.52 2.83
N ARG A 352 15.86 -18.24 1.99
CA ARG A 352 14.89 -17.16 2.19
C ARG A 352 13.58 -17.71 2.74
N ILE A 353 13.22 -17.28 3.94
CA ILE A 353 11.98 -17.69 4.62
C ILE A 353 11.04 -16.49 4.62
N GLY A 354 9.94 -16.62 3.87
CA GLY A 354 8.82 -15.67 3.93
C GLY A 354 8.10 -15.81 5.26
N ILE A 355 7.87 -14.71 5.97
CA ILE A 355 7.20 -14.71 7.26
C ILE A 355 5.92 -13.88 7.20
N ILE A 356 4.80 -14.47 7.62
CA ILE A 356 3.52 -13.80 7.83
C ILE A 356 3.18 -13.92 9.30
N HIS A 357 3.29 -12.79 10.01
CA HIS A 357 2.99 -12.72 11.44
C HIS A 357 1.48 -12.62 11.65
N ALA A 358 0.85 -13.74 12.01
CA ALA A 358 -0.60 -13.86 12.07
C ALA A 358 -1.30 -12.80 12.93
N PRO A 359 -0.83 -12.46 14.17
CA PRO A 359 -1.47 -11.43 14.99
C PRO A 359 -1.55 -10.05 14.32
N ALA A 360 -0.56 -9.70 13.48
CA ALA A 360 -0.61 -8.44 12.72
C ALA A 360 -1.78 -8.40 11.75
N HIS A 361 -2.07 -9.52 11.12
CA HIS A 361 -3.12 -9.61 10.11
C HIS A 361 -4.50 -9.94 10.69
N GLN A 362 -4.61 -10.33 11.96
CA GLN A 362 -5.87 -10.29 12.69
C GLN A 362 -6.30 -8.85 12.97
N GLN A 363 -5.36 -8.01 13.36
CA GLN A 363 -5.62 -6.58 13.57
C GLN A 363 -5.87 -5.84 12.24
N TRP A 364 -5.17 -6.24 11.17
CA TRP A 364 -5.14 -5.59 9.86
C TRP A 364 -5.42 -6.61 8.76
N PRO A 365 -6.67 -7.09 8.63
CA PRO A 365 -7.02 -8.05 7.59
C PRO A 365 -6.96 -7.40 6.21
N TRP A 366 -6.68 -8.20 5.18
CA TRP A 366 -6.54 -7.73 3.80
C TRP A 366 -7.55 -8.40 2.87
N SER A 367 -7.89 -7.69 1.79
CA SER A 367 -8.66 -8.26 0.68
C SER A 367 -7.92 -9.42 0.04
N LEU A 368 -8.69 -10.32 -0.59
CA LEU A 368 -8.13 -11.47 -1.30
C LEU A 368 -7.14 -11.04 -2.40
N GLN A 369 -7.45 -9.97 -3.14
CA GLN A 369 -6.57 -9.43 -4.18
C GLN A 369 -5.20 -9.02 -3.62
N ARG A 370 -5.17 -8.38 -2.46
CA ARG A 370 -3.91 -8.00 -1.82
C ARG A 370 -3.11 -9.21 -1.35
N TRP A 371 -3.77 -10.20 -0.75
CA TRP A 371 -3.13 -11.45 -0.37
C TRP A 371 -2.56 -12.18 -1.58
N GLN A 372 -3.32 -12.29 -2.67
CA GLN A 372 -2.84 -12.90 -3.92
C GLN A 372 -1.59 -12.19 -4.45
N PHE A 373 -1.59 -10.85 -4.49
CA PHE A 373 -0.43 -10.07 -4.92
C PHE A 373 0.81 -10.35 -4.07
N VAL A 374 0.67 -10.30 -2.74
CA VAL A 374 1.79 -10.49 -1.79
C VAL A 374 2.30 -11.93 -1.82
N LEU A 375 1.40 -12.92 -1.76
CA LEU A 375 1.77 -14.33 -1.72
C LEU A 375 2.37 -14.82 -3.04
N ALA A 376 1.85 -14.37 -4.18
CA ALA A 376 2.46 -14.67 -5.47
C ALA A 376 3.92 -14.17 -5.53
N ARG A 377 4.17 -12.96 -5.01
CA ARG A 377 5.53 -12.44 -4.93
C ARG A 377 6.39 -13.18 -3.90
N MET A 378 5.88 -13.45 -2.70
CA MET A 378 6.61 -14.24 -1.70
C MET A 378 7.00 -15.62 -2.24
N ARG A 379 6.08 -16.30 -2.94
CA ARG A 379 6.36 -17.57 -3.60
C ARG A 379 7.51 -17.49 -4.60
N ALA A 380 7.60 -16.39 -5.35
CA ALA A 380 8.64 -16.20 -6.36
C ALA A 380 10.03 -15.93 -5.75
N VAL A 381 10.09 -15.35 -4.53
CA VAL A 381 11.35 -14.90 -3.94
C VAL A 381 11.78 -15.66 -2.68
N CYS A 382 10.90 -16.47 -2.09
CA CYS A 382 11.16 -17.24 -0.87
C CYS A 382 11.19 -18.75 -1.17
N ASP A 383 12.00 -19.49 -0.41
CA ASP A 383 12.07 -20.95 -0.49
C ASP A 383 10.96 -21.64 0.29
N VAL A 384 10.49 -20.99 1.36
CA VAL A 384 9.38 -21.42 2.23
C VAL A 384 8.62 -20.16 2.68
N VAL A 385 7.29 -20.22 2.76
CA VAL A 385 6.46 -19.17 3.36
C VAL A 385 5.77 -19.70 4.60
N PHE A 386 6.00 -19.04 5.71
CA PHE A 386 5.54 -19.41 7.05
C PHE A 386 4.44 -18.46 7.53
N ILE A 387 3.36 -18.99 8.07
CA ILE A 387 2.31 -18.24 8.77
C ILE A 387 2.29 -18.67 10.24
N GLY A 388 2.43 -17.71 11.18
CA GLY A 388 2.38 -18.02 12.60
C GLY A 388 2.64 -16.80 13.49
N ASP A 389 2.70 -17.05 14.81
CA ASP A 389 3.01 -16.04 15.80
C ASP A 389 4.52 -15.89 16.06
N ALA A 390 4.88 -14.94 16.93
CA ALA A 390 6.27 -14.65 17.27
C ALA A 390 7.00 -15.84 17.94
N ALA A 391 6.30 -16.61 18.78
CA ALA A 391 6.90 -17.74 19.48
C ALA A 391 7.17 -18.90 18.53
N GLN A 392 6.23 -19.17 17.62
CA GLN A 392 6.39 -20.15 16.56
C GLN A 392 7.49 -19.73 15.58
N LEU A 393 7.59 -18.44 15.23
CA LEU A 393 8.66 -17.89 14.41
C LEU A 393 10.02 -18.07 15.06
N ALA A 394 10.13 -17.80 16.36
CA ALA A 394 11.36 -18.00 17.14
C ALA A 394 11.81 -19.47 17.13
N GLN A 395 10.87 -20.41 17.24
CA GLN A 395 11.19 -21.84 17.13
C GLN A 395 11.69 -22.22 15.74
N CYS A 396 11.11 -21.64 14.69
CA CYS A 396 11.58 -21.86 13.32
C CYS A 396 12.96 -21.27 13.05
N THR A 397 13.36 -20.23 13.76
CA THR A 397 14.64 -19.54 13.60
C THR A 397 15.69 -19.94 14.65
N ALA A 398 15.31 -20.64 15.73
CA ALA A 398 16.20 -21.14 16.78
C ALA A 398 16.96 -22.39 16.31
N TRP A 399 17.84 -22.23 15.35
CA TRP A 399 18.61 -23.34 14.78
C TRP A 399 19.82 -23.69 15.64
N PRO A 400 20.14 -24.97 15.82
CA PRO A 400 21.38 -25.37 16.47
C PRO A 400 22.57 -25.06 15.52
N GLY A 401 23.28 -24.00 15.84
CA GLY A 401 24.48 -23.58 15.11
C GLY A 401 24.43 -22.07 14.77
N LYS A 402 25.57 -21.44 14.76
CA LYS A 402 25.80 -19.99 14.62
C LYS A 402 25.35 -19.41 13.26
N GLN A 403 24.11 -19.68 12.84
CA GLN A 403 23.61 -19.17 11.58
C GLN A 403 23.24 -17.71 11.71
N ARG A 404 23.66 -16.93 10.73
CA ARG A 404 23.31 -15.51 10.65
C ARG A 404 21.91 -15.39 10.06
N VAL A 405 20.96 -15.02 10.89
CA VAL A 405 19.62 -14.65 10.45
C VAL A 405 19.58 -13.15 10.22
N ALA A 406 19.20 -12.73 9.03
CA ALA A 406 19.07 -11.32 8.65
C ALA A 406 17.65 -11.02 8.20
N ALA A 407 17.20 -9.79 8.40
CA ALA A 407 15.94 -9.27 7.88
C ALA A 407 16.06 -7.78 7.56
N GLN A 408 15.19 -7.26 6.70
CA GLN A 408 15.02 -5.83 6.54
C GLN A 408 14.12 -5.30 7.65
N SER A 409 14.43 -4.12 8.19
CA SER A 409 13.55 -3.43 9.14
C SER A 409 12.27 -2.95 8.46
N THR A 410 11.19 -2.84 9.22
CA THR A 410 9.91 -2.29 8.78
C THR A 410 9.36 -1.29 9.80
N LEU A 411 8.51 -0.39 9.34
CA LEU A 411 7.75 0.54 10.18
C LEU A 411 6.41 -0.05 10.65
N PHE A 412 6.08 -1.27 10.19
CA PHE A 412 4.84 -1.92 10.59
C PHE A 412 5.02 -2.51 12.00
N ASP A 413 4.34 -1.93 12.98
CA ASP A 413 4.61 -2.09 14.41
C ASP A 413 4.69 -3.54 14.89
N SER A 414 3.73 -4.38 14.50
CA SER A 414 3.71 -5.78 14.92
C SER A 414 4.92 -6.56 14.44
N TYR A 415 5.43 -6.26 13.25
CA TYR A 415 6.66 -6.86 12.72
C TYR A 415 7.90 -6.18 13.30
N ALA A 416 7.87 -4.85 13.46
CA ALA A 416 8.95 -4.08 14.06
C ALA A 416 9.25 -4.54 15.51
N ALA A 417 8.23 -4.97 16.24
CA ALA A 417 8.37 -5.51 17.60
C ALA A 417 8.99 -6.93 17.62
N VAL A 418 8.71 -7.74 16.60
CA VAL A 418 9.11 -9.17 16.57
C VAL A 418 10.46 -9.39 15.92
N LEU A 419 10.72 -8.73 14.78
CA LEU A 419 11.92 -8.96 13.96
C LEU A 419 13.24 -8.79 14.69
N PRO A 420 13.44 -7.81 15.60
CA PRO A 420 14.70 -7.67 16.34
C PRO A 420 15.08 -8.88 17.20
N ASN A 421 14.08 -9.66 17.63
CA ASN A 421 14.29 -10.86 18.43
C ASN A 421 14.64 -12.09 17.57
N LEU A 422 14.43 -12.01 16.26
CA LEU A 422 14.58 -13.11 15.33
C LEU A 422 15.83 -12.98 14.43
N ALA A 423 16.22 -11.74 14.12
CA ALA A 423 17.21 -11.48 13.08
C ALA A 423 18.03 -10.20 13.35
N THR A 424 19.23 -10.15 12.76
CA THR A 424 19.95 -8.88 12.62
C THR A 424 19.28 -8.04 11.54
N LEU A 425 18.90 -6.81 11.88
CA LEU A 425 18.14 -5.94 10.98
C LEU A 425 19.06 -5.06 10.14
N SER A 426 18.76 -4.97 8.85
CA SER A 426 19.25 -3.94 7.94
C SER A 426 18.17 -2.86 7.73
N PRO A 427 18.53 -1.59 7.58
CA PRO A 427 17.55 -0.55 7.31
C PRO A 427 16.87 -0.74 5.95
N ALA A 428 15.59 -0.37 5.85
CA ALA A 428 14.92 -0.30 4.55
C ALA A 428 15.58 0.78 3.67
N PRO A 429 15.73 0.54 2.36
CA PRO A 429 16.35 1.52 1.45
C PRO A 429 15.57 2.85 1.44
N ALA A 430 16.25 3.94 1.77
CA ALA A 430 15.67 5.28 1.80
C ALA A 430 16.31 6.18 0.73
N LEU A 431 15.49 6.96 0.01
CA LEU A 431 15.97 7.95 -0.95
C LEU A 431 16.44 9.22 -0.24
N PHE A 432 15.77 9.61 0.83
CA PHE A 432 16.07 10.83 1.57
C PHE A 432 16.65 10.50 2.94
N ALA A 433 17.67 11.22 3.34
CA ALA A 433 18.23 11.10 4.69
C ALA A 433 17.20 11.51 5.76
N SER A 434 17.28 10.87 6.93
CA SER A 434 16.43 11.23 8.06
C SER A 434 16.79 12.65 8.55
N PRO A 435 15.81 13.54 8.79
CA PRO A 435 16.04 14.86 9.36
C PRO A 435 16.52 14.85 10.83
N GLY A 436 16.65 13.69 11.47
CA GLY A 436 17.13 13.53 12.85
C GLY A 436 16.14 13.90 13.94
N SER A 437 15.09 14.67 13.65
CA SER A 437 14.03 15.03 14.60
C SER A 437 12.68 15.16 13.88
N LEU A 438 11.59 14.94 14.62
CA LEU A 438 10.23 14.99 14.06
C LEU A 438 9.96 16.31 13.32
N CYS A 439 9.53 16.18 12.07
CA CYS A 439 9.00 17.24 11.26
C CYS A 439 7.46 17.14 11.23
N THR A 440 6.78 18.18 11.71
CA THR A 440 5.30 18.21 11.79
C THR A 440 4.63 18.71 10.51
N SER A 441 5.40 19.07 9.49
CA SER A 441 4.88 19.44 8.17
C SER A 441 5.82 18.98 7.07
N PHE A 442 5.24 18.68 5.91
CA PHE A 442 6.00 18.29 4.73
C PHE A 442 7.03 19.36 4.31
N SER A 443 6.67 20.63 4.34
CA SER A 443 7.59 21.71 3.95
C SER A 443 8.85 21.73 4.83
N LYS A 444 8.70 21.57 6.15
CA LYS A 444 9.86 21.49 7.08
C LYS A 444 10.70 20.24 6.83
N PHE A 445 10.05 19.10 6.57
CA PHE A 445 10.75 17.86 6.24
C PHE A 445 11.58 18.05 4.96
N TYR A 446 10.94 18.51 3.90
CA TYR A 446 11.57 18.65 2.59
C TYR A 446 12.71 19.66 2.59
N GLU A 447 12.55 20.80 3.26
CA GLU A 447 13.60 21.80 3.46
C GLU A 447 14.81 21.22 4.20
N ARG A 448 14.61 20.45 5.27
CA ARG A 448 15.70 19.81 6.01
C ARG A 448 16.46 18.78 5.19
N VAL A 449 15.72 17.97 4.42
CA VAL A 449 16.32 17.01 3.50
C VAL A 449 17.19 17.70 2.46
N GLN A 450 16.70 18.81 1.86
CA GLN A 450 17.47 19.59 0.90
C GLN A 450 18.72 20.23 1.54
N ARG A 451 18.62 20.72 2.76
CA ARG A 451 19.79 21.28 3.49
C ARG A 451 20.83 20.20 3.82
N ALA A 452 20.39 19.01 4.21
CA ALA A 452 21.29 17.89 4.53
C ALA A 452 22.04 17.39 3.30
N GLN A 453 21.41 17.38 2.14
CA GLN A 453 22.00 16.98 0.85
C GLN A 453 21.53 17.94 -0.24
N PRO A 454 22.23 19.07 -0.46
CA PRO A 454 21.81 20.06 -1.46
C PRO A 454 21.88 19.57 -2.91
N ASP A 455 22.81 18.66 -3.18
CA ASP A 455 22.96 18.05 -4.51
C ASP A 455 22.16 16.75 -4.61
N PHE A 456 21.01 16.82 -5.29
CA PHE A 456 20.15 15.66 -5.48
C PHE A 456 20.86 14.49 -6.19
N SER A 457 21.85 14.77 -7.05
CA SER A 457 22.56 13.71 -7.78
C SER A 457 23.29 12.74 -6.85
N ARG A 458 23.71 13.20 -5.68
CA ARG A 458 24.37 12.37 -4.66
C ARG A 458 23.41 11.38 -3.96
N LEU A 459 22.09 11.63 -4.03
CA LEU A 459 21.10 10.66 -3.53
C LEU A 459 20.91 9.50 -4.52
N LEU A 460 21.41 9.65 -5.74
CA LEU A 460 21.32 8.65 -6.81
C LEU A 460 22.55 7.72 -6.87
N ALA A 461 23.63 8.11 -6.26
CA ALA A 461 24.84 7.30 -6.12
C ALA A 461 24.65 6.18 -5.07
#